data_acccd05ca9cce4eb918f5193173fb9ca
#
_entry.id   acccd05ca9cce4eb918f5193173fb9ca
#
_cell.length_a   1.000
_cell.length_b   1.000
_cell.length_c   1.000
_cell.angle_alpha   90.00
_cell.angle_beta   90.00
_cell.angle_gamma   90.00
#
_symmetry.space_group_name_H-M   'P 1'
#
loop_
_entity.id
_entity.type
_entity.pdbx_description
1 polymer ?
#
loop_
_entity_poly.entity_id
_entity_poly.type
_entity_poly.pdbx_seq_one_letter_code
_entity_poly.pdbx_strand_id
1 'polypeptide(L)'
;MRNRKLGRKRWIIPPMIIFLMVTLAVIVITALLAPVIAPIDLGASDLTQRLKMPKFKDPTSPYLFGTDNLGRDVAIRLLYATRSTIMISFTGMIIATVTGTALGILSGLGGKWIDAVLSFFTDVRLSIPTTFIGIIFACILGAKPVTTILVMAITGWSSYCRLVRSQIFQLKNAKFIDCLLYTSPSP
;
A
#
# COMPACT_ATOMS: atom_id res chain seq x y z
N MET A 1 -1.40 3.04 -53.04
CA MET A 1 -0.55 2.64 -51.89
C MET A 1 -0.42 3.82 -50.92
N ARG A 2 -1.12 3.80 -49.79
CA ARG A 2 -1.20 4.94 -48.83
C ARG A 2 -0.36 4.58 -47.61
N ASN A 3 0.90 5.05 -47.59
CA ASN A 3 1.80 4.89 -46.44
C ASN A 3 1.21 5.56 -45.20
N ARG A 4 0.54 4.80 -44.33
CA ARG A 4 0.24 5.22 -42.95
C ARG A 4 1.56 5.22 -42.18
N LYS A 5 2.19 6.38 -42.05
CA LYS A 5 3.22 6.62 -41.06
C LYS A 5 2.59 6.40 -39.68
N LEU A 6 2.89 5.27 -39.05
CA LEU A 6 2.60 5.01 -37.64
C LEU A 6 3.39 6.03 -36.82
N GLY A 7 2.75 7.15 -36.50
CA GLY A 7 3.30 8.14 -35.59
C GLY A 7 3.53 7.50 -34.24
N ARG A 8 4.79 7.30 -33.90
CA ARG A 8 5.24 6.85 -32.57
C ARG A 8 4.71 7.86 -31.54
N LYS A 9 3.60 7.55 -30.89
CA LYS A 9 2.98 8.36 -29.85
C LYS A 9 4.00 8.44 -28.70
N ARG A 10 4.82 9.50 -28.67
CA ARG A 10 5.69 9.79 -27.53
C ARG A 10 4.77 10.03 -26.34
N TRP A 11 4.81 9.14 -25.36
CA TRP A 11 4.17 9.32 -24.08
C TRP A 11 4.89 10.48 -23.37
N ILE A 12 4.42 11.70 -23.61
CA ILE A 12 4.90 12.86 -22.89
C ILE A 12 4.26 12.78 -21.50
N ILE A 13 5.04 12.31 -20.53
CA ILE A 13 4.61 12.29 -19.13
C ILE A 13 4.37 13.74 -18.70
N PRO A 14 3.15 14.12 -18.28
CA PRO A 14 2.87 15.47 -17.84
C PRO A 14 3.83 15.89 -16.72
N PRO A 15 4.34 17.13 -16.71
CA PRO A 15 5.29 17.61 -15.69
C PRO A 15 4.75 17.47 -14.27
N MET A 16 3.43 17.55 -14.10
CA MET A 16 2.76 17.31 -12.83
C MET A 16 2.99 15.89 -12.30
N ILE A 17 2.98 14.86 -13.15
CA ILE A 17 3.24 13.48 -12.73
C ILE A 17 4.69 13.33 -12.28
N ILE A 18 5.64 13.95 -13.00
CA ILE A 18 7.05 13.93 -12.62
C ILE A 18 7.23 14.60 -11.25
N PHE A 19 6.60 15.75 -11.03
CA PHE A 19 6.65 16.45 -9.75
C PHE A 19 6.12 15.58 -8.60
N LEU A 20 4.96 14.93 -8.78
CA LEU A 20 4.38 14.03 -7.77
C LEU A 20 5.27 12.81 -7.48
N MET A 21 5.85 12.21 -8.53
CA MET A 21 6.77 11.07 -8.38
C MET A 21 8.04 11.46 -7.62
N VAL A 22 8.61 12.62 -7.93
CA VAL A 22 9.80 13.13 -7.23
C VAL A 22 9.47 13.42 -5.77
N THR A 23 8.34 14.09 -5.49
CA THR A 23 7.91 14.37 -4.12
C THR A 23 7.71 13.09 -3.32
N LEU A 24 7.04 12.08 -3.89
CA LEU A 24 6.85 10.79 -3.26
C LEU A 24 8.19 10.09 -3.00
N ALA A 25 9.10 10.09 -3.98
CA ALA A 25 10.42 9.49 -3.84
C ALA A 25 11.23 10.17 -2.72
N VAL A 26 11.19 11.48 -2.62
CA VAL A 26 11.87 12.24 -1.55
C VAL A 26 11.31 11.84 -0.18
N ILE A 27 9.98 11.77 -0.02
CA ILE A 27 9.34 11.37 1.24
C ILE A 27 9.77 9.95 1.64
N VAL A 28 9.75 8.99 0.69
CA VAL A 28 10.15 7.61 0.97
C VAL A 28 11.62 7.50 1.33
N ILE A 29 12.50 8.16 0.57
CA ILE A 29 13.96 8.12 0.81
C ILE A 29 14.28 8.74 2.16
N THR A 30 13.75 9.92 2.49
CA THR A 30 14.00 10.58 3.77
C THR A 30 13.46 9.77 4.94
N ALA A 31 12.31 9.13 4.80
CA ALA A 31 11.76 8.25 5.83
C ALA A 31 12.61 6.99 6.05
N LEU A 32 13.14 6.37 5.00
CA LEU A 32 14.03 5.21 5.11
C LEU A 32 15.39 5.58 5.73
N LEU A 33 15.90 6.77 5.42
CA LEU A 33 17.15 7.30 5.97
C LEU A 33 16.99 7.92 7.36
N ALA A 34 15.79 7.98 7.92
CA ALA A 34 15.52 8.58 9.22
C ALA A 34 16.51 8.17 10.34
N PRO A 35 16.88 6.87 10.54
CA PRO A 35 17.82 6.48 11.58
C PRO A 35 19.25 6.96 11.33
N VAL A 36 19.60 7.28 10.09
CA VAL A 36 20.93 7.80 9.72
C VAL A 36 20.97 9.31 9.88
N ILE A 37 19.87 9.99 9.51
CA ILE A 37 19.75 11.46 9.56
C ILE A 37 19.63 11.95 11.01
N ALA A 38 18.88 11.23 11.83
CA ALA A 38 18.61 11.60 13.21
C ALA A 38 18.67 10.35 14.11
N PRO A 39 19.87 9.90 14.50
CA PRO A 39 20.04 8.77 15.43
C PRO A 39 19.69 9.24 16.86
N ILE A 40 18.41 9.43 17.14
CA ILE A 40 17.91 9.94 18.41
C ILE A 40 17.02 8.90 19.07
N ASP A 41 17.11 8.82 20.39
CA ASP A 41 16.16 8.07 21.21
C ASP A 41 14.80 8.78 21.18
N LEU A 42 13.82 8.17 20.47
CA LEU A 42 12.45 8.66 20.38
C LEU A 42 11.73 8.69 21.74
N GLY A 43 12.25 8.00 22.73
CA GLY A 43 11.75 7.96 24.11
C GLY A 43 12.21 9.15 24.94
N ALA A 44 13.32 9.79 24.59
CA ALA A 44 13.85 10.93 25.32
C ALA A 44 12.85 12.10 25.29
N SER A 45 12.49 12.59 26.48
CA SER A 45 11.63 13.75 26.66
C SER A 45 12.34 14.78 27.51
N ASP A 46 12.38 16.03 27.05
CA ASP A 46 12.92 17.15 27.81
C ASP A 46 11.82 18.17 28.08
N LEU A 47 11.25 18.11 29.26
CA LEU A 47 10.16 18.98 29.67
C LEU A 47 10.55 20.48 29.69
N THR A 48 11.85 20.79 29.73
CA THR A 48 12.35 22.18 29.70
C THR A 48 12.20 22.78 28.29
N GLN A 49 12.12 21.93 27.27
CA GLN A 49 11.96 22.30 25.85
C GLN A 49 10.50 22.21 25.37
N ARG A 50 9.56 22.13 26.29
CA ARG A 50 8.14 21.95 25.98
C ARG A 50 7.58 23.12 25.19
N LEU A 51 6.79 22.81 24.11
CA LEU A 51 6.05 23.79 23.31
C LEU A 51 6.90 24.94 22.75
N LYS A 52 8.18 24.72 22.47
CA LYS A 52 9.00 25.68 21.77
C LYS A 52 8.48 25.94 20.37
N MET A 53 8.54 27.21 19.97
CA MET A 53 8.06 27.64 18.66
C MET A 53 8.91 27.07 17.53
N PRO A 54 8.31 26.81 16.36
CA PRO A 54 9.04 26.37 15.19
C PRO A 54 9.95 27.50 14.64
N LYS A 55 11.05 27.10 13.99
CA LYS A 55 12.09 28.00 13.46
C LYS A 55 11.58 29.10 12.53
N PHE A 56 10.47 28.87 11.82
CA PHE A 56 9.87 29.88 10.94
C PHE A 56 9.12 31.01 11.69
N LYS A 57 8.76 30.79 12.98
CA LYS A 57 8.19 31.82 13.87
C LYS A 57 9.23 32.46 14.78
N ASP A 58 10.19 31.66 15.22
CA ASP A 58 11.30 32.09 16.06
C ASP A 58 12.62 31.60 15.45
N PRO A 59 13.37 32.50 14.73
CA PRO A 59 14.63 32.11 14.09
C PRO A 59 15.70 31.59 15.05
N THR A 60 15.58 31.89 16.36
CA THR A 60 16.51 31.40 17.39
C THR A 60 16.26 29.96 17.80
N SER A 61 15.08 29.43 17.48
CA SER A 61 14.72 28.06 17.79
C SER A 61 15.53 27.05 16.95
N PRO A 62 16.14 26.03 17.58
CA PRO A 62 16.83 24.97 16.85
C PRO A 62 15.87 23.99 16.15
N TYR A 63 14.58 24.01 16.48
CA TYR A 63 13.57 23.04 16.04
C TYR A 63 12.83 23.51 14.79
N LEU A 64 12.87 22.73 13.70
CA LEU A 64 12.22 23.07 12.43
C LEU A 64 10.70 23.27 12.59
N PHE A 65 10.02 22.33 13.23
CA PHE A 65 8.57 22.36 13.48
C PHE A 65 8.21 22.56 14.96
N GLY A 66 9.21 22.96 15.78
CA GLY A 66 9.01 23.12 17.21
C GLY A 66 9.00 21.80 17.97
N THR A 67 8.56 21.85 19.24
CA THR A 67 8.49 20.70 20.13
C THR A 67 7.05 20.43 20.57
N ASP A 68 6.80 19.17 20.94
CA ASP A 68 5.50 18.73 21.45
C ASP A 68 5.31 19.01 22.94
N ASN A 69 4.21 18.53 23.51
CA ASN A 69 3.89 18.65 24.93
C ASN A 69 4.90 17.96 25.88
N LEU A 70 5.74 17.09 25.33
CA LEU A 70 6.78 16.37 26.07
C LEU A 70 8.19 16.91 25.75
N GLY A 71 8.29 18.02 24.99
CA GLY A 71 9.57 18.61 24.60
C GLY A 71 10.32 17.85 23.51
N ARG A 72 9.65 16.99 22.76
CA ARG A 72 10.24 16.19 21.68
C ARG A 72 10.19 16.94 20.37
N ASP A 73 11.21 16.80 19.51
CA ASP A 73 11.25 17.42 18.19
C ASP A 73 10.17 16.81 17.27
N VAL A 74 9.26 17.66 16.80
CA VAL A 74 8.14 17.27 15.92
C VAL A 74 8.64 16.83 14.54
N ALA A 75 9.70 17.44 13.99
CA ALA A 75 10.25 17.09 12.68
C ALA A 75 10.82 15.66 12.70
N ILE A 76 11.59 15.33 13.71
CA ILE A 76 12.17 14.00 13.86
C ILE A 76 11.08 12.94 14.08
N ARG A 77 10.12 13.23 14.94
CA ARG A 77 8.97 12.34 15.16
C ARG A 77 8.19 12.08 13.87
N LEU A 78 7.99 13.10 13.05
CA LEU A 78 7.31 12.97 11.76
C LEU A 78 8.10 12.04 10.81
N LEU A 79 9.41 12.16 10.75
CA LEU A 79 10.27 11.28 9.94
C LEU A 79 10.14 9.80 10.36
N TYR A 80 10.24 9.54 11.65
CA TYR A 80 10.11 8.17 12.17
C TYR A 80 8.68 7.61 12.05
N ALA A 81 7.67 8.45 12.25
CA ALA A 81 6.27 8.07 12.03
C ALA A 81 6.02 7.71 10.58
N THR A 82 6.55 8.50 9.63
CA THR A 82 6.45 8.21 8.19
C THR A 82 7.13 6.88 7.84
N ARG A 83 8.33 6.63 8.37
CA ARG A 83 9.02 5.34 8.21
C ARG A 83 8.18 4.17 8.71
N SER A 84 7.68 4.26 9.94
CA SER A 84 6.85 3.21 10.53
C SER A 84 5.58 2.96 9.71
N THR A 85 4.91 4.02 9.26
CA THR A 85 3.72 3.92 8.41
C THR A 85 4.02 3.23 7.09
N ILE A 86 5.11 3.60 6.41
CA ILE A 86 5.52 2.96 5.15
C ILE A 86 5.81 1.48 5.36
N MET A 87 6.57 1.13 6.40
CA MET A 87 6.93 -0.27 6.69
C MET A 87 5.70 -1.12 6.99
N ILE A 88 4.80 -0.64 7.84
CA ILE A 88 3.56 -1.33 8.22
C ILE A 88 2.68 -1.53 6.97
N SER A 89 2.44 -0.46 6.22
CA SER A 89 1.57 -0.48 5.03
C SER A 89 2.14 -1.39 3.94
N PHE A 90 3.44 -1.31 3.67
CA PHE A 90 4.09 -2.12 2.65
C PHE A 90 4.07 -3.61 3.00
N THR A 91 4.35 -3.95 4.26
CA THR A 91 4.28 -5.33 4.73
C THR A 91 2.87 -5.89 4.64
N GLY A 92 1.87 -5.15 5.12
CA GLY A 92 0.47 -5.56 5.03
C GLY A 92 -0.01 -5.71 3.59
N MET A 93 0.39 -4.80 2.71
CA MET A 93 0.07 -4.85 1.28
C MET A 93 0.69 -6.07 0.59
N ILE A 94 1.96 -6.40 0.86
CA ILE A 94 2.60 -7.59 0.28
C ILE A 94 1.84 -8.85 0.67
N ILE A 95 1.56 -9.02 1.96
CA ILE A 95 0.85 -10.21 2.44
C ILE A 95 -0.54 -10.30 1.79
N ALA A 96 -1.30 -9.20 1.77
CA ALA A 96 -2.62 -9.14 1.15
C ALA A 96 -2.58 -9.45 -0.36
N THR A 97 -1.58 -8.91 -1.07
CA THR A 97 -1.42 -9.12 -2.52
C THR A 97 -1.04 -10.56 -2.84
N VAL A 98 -0.07 -11.13 -2.13
CA VAL A 98 0.36 -12.52 -2.36
C VAL A 98 -0.78 -13.49 -2.07
N THR A 99 -1.42 -13.37 -0.92
CA THR A 99 -2.53 -14.27 -0.54
C THR A 99 -3.74 -14.08 -1.45
N GLY A 100 -4.12 -12.83 -1.73
CA GLY A 100 -5.26 -12.52 -2.61
C GLY A 100 -5.03 -12.97 -4.05
N THR A 101 -3.82 -12.78 -4.58
CA THR A 101 -3.45 -13.26 -5.93
C THR A 101 -3.49 -14.78 -6.00
N ALA A 102 -2.90 -15.49 -5.04
CA ALA A 102 -2.91 -16.95 -4.99
C ALA A 102 -4.35 -17.49 -4.96
N LEU A 103 -5.20 -16.94 -4.07
CA LEU A 103 -6.60 -17.34 -3.98
C LEU A 103 -7.40 -16.94 -5.23
N GLY A 104 -7.10 -15.81 -5.85
CA GLY A 104 -7.72 -15.37 -7.11
C GLY A 104 -7.38 -16.29 -8.29
N ILE A 105 -6.15 -16.79 -8.37
CA ILE A 105 -5.72 -17.78 -9.36
C ILE A 105 -6.44 -19.11 -9.11
N LEU A 106 -6.48 -19.57 -7.87
CA LEU A 106 -7.20 -20.77 -7.50
C LEU A 106 -8.69 -20.68 -7.84
N SER A 107 -9.34 -19.56 -7.57
CA SER A 107 -10.72 -19.30 -7.94
C SER A 107 -10.93 -19.33 -9.46
N GLY A 108 -10.08 -18.60 -10.20
CA GLY A 108 -10.21 -18.50 -11.65
C GLY A 108 -9.90 -19.78 -12.43
N LEU A 109 -9.01 -20.66 -11.92
CA LEU A 109 -8.58 -21.89 -12.59
C LEU A 109 -9.17 -23.17 -11.98
N GLY A 110 -9.54 -23.17 -10.70
CA GLY A 110 -9.87 -24.34 -9.92
C GLY A 110 -11.26 -24.96 -10.17
N GLY A 111 -12.03 -24.42 -11.12
CA GLY A 111 -13.36 -24.94 -11.45
C GLY A 111 -14.49 -24.35 -10.61
N LYS A 112 -15.74 -24.73 -10.97
CA LYS A 112 -16.97 -24.10 -10.45
C LYS A 112 -17.11 -24.18 -8.92
N TRP A 113 -16.72 -25.29 -8.30
CA TRP A 113 -16.85 -25.49 -6.86
C TRP A 113 -15.88 -24.62 -6.05
N ILE A 114 -14.60 -24.61 -6.45
CA ILE A 114 -13.57 -23.78 -5.78
C ILE A 114 -13.92 -22.30 -5.95
N ASP A 115 -14.35 -21.91 -7.14
CA ASP A 115 -14.79 -20.57 -7.43
C ASP A 115 -15.99 -20.13 -6.59
N ALA A 116 -17.01 -20.98 -6.44
CA ALA A 116 -18.18 -20.70 -5.63
C ALA A 116 -17.81 -20.49 -4.15
N VAL A 117 -16.98 -21.37 -3.59
CA VAL A 117 -16.53 -21.28 -2.19
C VAL A 117 -15.70 -20.02 -1.95
N LEU A 118 -14.69 -19.75 -2.79
CA LEU A 118 -13.84 -18.57 -2.62
C LEU A 118 -14.60 -17.27 -2.85
N SER A 119 -15.56 -17.25 -3.78
CA SER A 119 -16.44 -16.09 -4.01
C SER A 119 -17.31 -15.83 -2.79
N PHE A 120 -17.90 -16.88 -2.20
CA PHE A 120 -18.69 -16.75 -0.97
C PHE A 120 -17.87 -16.10 0.17
N PHE A 121 -16.66 -16.61 0.45
CA PHE A 121 -15.80 -16.03 1.49
C PHE A 121 -15.40 -14.58 1.16
N THR A 122 -15.13 -14.27 -0.10
CA THR A 122 -14.80 -12.93 -0.55
C THR A 122 -15.99 -11.97 -0.33
N ASP A 123 -17.21 -12.42 -0.64
CA ASP A 123 -18.42 -11.62 -0.48
C ASP A 123 -18.77 -11.41 0.99
N VAL A 124 -18.68 -12.43 1.82
CA VAL A 124 -18.83 -12.33 3.30
C VAL A 124 -17.83 -11.33 3.86
N ARG A 125 -16.53 -11.44 3.46
CA ARG A 125 -15.50 -10.51 3.92
C ARG A 125 -15.79 -9.05 3.50
N LEU A 126 -16.26 -8.83 2.29
CA LEU A 126 -16.55 -7.49 1.76
C LEU A 126 -17.83 -6.88 2.34
N SER A 127 -18.73 -7.71 2.85
CA SER A 127 -19.94 -7.26 3.55
C SER A 127 -19.62 -6.68 4.94
N ILE A 128 -18.50 -7.07 5.56
CA ILE A 128 -18.10 -6.58 6.87
C ILE A 128 -17.24 -5.31 6.70
N PRO A 129 -17.64 -4.16 7.26
CA PRO A 129 -16.83 -2.95 7.22
C PRO A 129 -15.45 -3.17 7.86
N THR A 130 -14.41 -2.76 7.15
CA THR A 130 -13.01 -2.96 7.60
C THR A 130 -12.72 -2.33 8.96
N THR A 131 -13.40 -1.22 9.28
CA THR A 131 -13.27 -0.53 10.55
C THR A 131 -13.67 -1.39 11.74
N PHE A 132 -14.74 -2.19 11.62
CA PHE A 132 -15.15 -3.10 12.69
C PHE A 132 -14.11 -4.19 12.94
N ILE A 133 -13.56 -4.77 11.88
CA ILE A 133 -12.47 -5.75 12.01
C ILE A 133 -11.27 -5.12 12.71
N GLY A 134 -10.90 -3.90 12.32
CA GLY A 134 -9.79 -3.16 12.94
C GLY A 134 -9.99 -2.93 14.43
N ILE A 135 -11.20 -2.50 14.84
CA ILE A 135 -11.54 -2.27 16.24
C ILE A 135 -11.47 -3.57 17.05
N ILE A 136 -12.08 -4.65 16.56
CA ILE A 136 -12.08 -5.95 17.23
C ILE A 136 -10.64 -6.45 17.45
N PHE A 137 -9.81 -6.40 16.42
CA PHE A 137 -8.41 -6.83 16.54
C PHE A 137 -7.61 -5.93 17.49
N ALA A 138 -7.84 -4.62 17.46
CA ALA A 138 -7.20 -3.68 18.38
C ALA A 138 -7.61 -3.93 19.85
N CYS A 139 -8.87 -4.29 20.11
CA CYS A 139 -9.35 -4.64 21.44
C CYS A 139 -8.74 -5.95 21.97
N ILE A 140 -8.59 -6.97 21.10
CA ILE A 140 -8.09 -8.29 21.53
C ILE A 140 -6.55 -8.32 21.61
N LEU A 141 -5.85 -7.80 20.60
CA LEU A 141 -4.39 -7.89 20.47
C LEU A 141 -3.66 -6.62 20.93
N GLY A 142 -4.42 -5.56 21.19
CA GLY A 142 -3.88 -4.23 21.47
C GLY A 142 -3.50 -3.44 20.23
N ALA A 143 -3.33 -2.13 20.39
CA ALA A 143 -2.96 -1.19 19.32
C ALA A 143 -1.45 -1.26 19.03
N LYS A 144 -1.00 -2.30 18.34
CA LYS A 144 0.39 -2.56 17.97
C LYS A 144 0.58 -2.52 16.45
N PRO A 145 1.80 -2.22 15.93
CA PRO A 145 2.10 -2.29 14.51
C PRO A 145 1.73 -3.63 13.87
N VAL A 146 2.00 -4.73 14.57
CA VAL A 146 1.67 -6.08 14.11
C VAL A 146 0.16 -6.27 13.95
N THR A 147 -0.65 -5.75 14.87
CA THR A 147 -2.11 -5.80 14.76
C THR A 147 -2.61 -5.11 13.50
N THR A 148 -2.04 -3.94 13.18
CA THR A 148 -2.38 -3.20 11.96
C THR A 148 -2.00 -4.00 10.70
N ILE A 149 -0.82 -4.62 10.67
CA ILE A 149 -0.39 -5.48 9.55
C ILE A 149 -1.36 -6.65 9.37
N LEU A 150 -1.75 -7.33 10.45
CA LEU A 150 -2.70 -8.43 10.42
C LEU A 150 -4.07 -8.00 9.89
N VAL A 151 -4.59 -6.87 10.38
CA VAL A 151 -5.84 -6.31 9.88
C VAL A 151 -5.77 -6.01 8.39
N MET A 152 -4.70 -5.37 7.91
CA MET A 152 -4.51 -5.08 6.49
C MET A 152 -4.41 -6.36 5.65
N ALA A 153 -3.70 -7.38 6.12
CA ALA A 153 -3.57 -8.66 5.45
C ALA A 153 -4.92 -9.39 5.35
N ILE A 154 -5.63 -9.53 6.48
CA ILE A 154 -6.93 -10.23 6.55
C ILE A 154 -8.02 -9.48 5.78
N THR A 155 -7.92 -8.16 5.69
CA THR A 155 -8.96 -7.37 5.01
C THR A 155 -8.65 -7.12 3.54
N GLY A 156 -7.38 -7.05 3.16
CA GLY A 156 -6.95 -6.67 1.81
C GLY A 156 -7.03 -7.79 0.78
N TRP A 157 -6.81 -9.05 1.16
CA TRP A 157 -6.73 -10.18 0.23
C TRP A 157 -7.97 -10.33 -0.68
N SER A 158 -9.15 -10.03 -0.15
CA SER A 158 -10.43 -10.19 -0.87
C SER A 158 -10.53 -9.31 -2.12
N SER A 159 -10.02 -8.09 -2.04
CA SER A 159 -10.00 -7.16 -3.19
C SER A 159 -9.07 -7.66 -4.29
N TYR A 160 -7.87 -8.13 -3.93
CA TYR A 160 -6.92 -8.72 -4.88
C TYR A 160 -7.44 -10.03 -5.47
N CYS A 161 -8.06 -10.89 -4.66
CA CYS A 161 -8.68 -12.13 -5.10
C CYS A 161 -9.74 -11.87 -6.17
N ARG A 162 -10.66 -10.92 -5.93
CA ARG A 162 -11.71 -10.55 -6.88
C ARG A 162 -11.13 -9.96 -8.17
N LEU A 163 -10.10 -9.11 -8.06
CA LEU A 163 -9.45 -8.51 -9.22
C LEU A 163 -8.80 -9.58 -10.11
N VAL A 164 -7.97 -10.43 -9.54
CA VAL A 164 -7.26 -11.49 -10.27
C VAL A 164 -8.24 -12.49 -10.89
N ARG A 165 -9.25 -12.91 -10.12
CA ARG A 165 -10.33 -13.76 -10.61
C ARG A 165 -11.00 -13.17 -11.86
N SER A 166 -11.38 -11.91 -11.81
CA SER A 166 -12.04 -11.24 -12.95
C SER A 166 -11.14 -11.17 -14.19
N GLN A 167 -9.84 -10.93 -14.01
CA GLN A 167 -8.87 -10.92 -15.11
C GLN A 167 -8.72 -12.31 -15.75
N ILE A 168 -8.69 -13.37 -14.94
CA ILE A 168 -8.59 -14.76 -15.46
C ILE A 168 -9.83 -15.12 -16.28
N PHE A 169 -11.03 -14.74 -15.82
CA PHE A 169 -12.25 -14.97 -16.60
C PHE A 169 -12.28 -14.18 -17.91
N GLN A 170 -11.81 -12.93 -17.91
CA GLN A 170 -11.68 -12.16 -19.13
C GLN A 170 -10.69 -12.80 -20.12
N LEU A 171 -9.55 -13.29 -19.64
CA LEU A 171 -8.56 -13.99 -20.45
C LEU A 171 -9.10 -15.31 -21.02
N LYS A 172 -9.80 -16.11 -20.21
CA LYS A 172 -10.41 -17.37 -20.68
C LYS A 172 -11.42 -17.16 -21.81
N ASN A 173 -12.16 -16.07 -21.78
CA ASN A 173 -13.19 -15.74 -22.76
C ASN A 173 -12.66 -14.87 -23.93
N ALA A 174 -11.36 -14.67 -24.01
CA ALA A 174 -10.77 -13.86 -25.06
C ALA A 174 -10.69 -14.63 -26.38
N LYS A 175 -11.25 -14.07 -27.45
CA LYS A 175 -11.33 -14.68 -28.79
C LYS A 175 -10.01 -15.19 -29.37
N PHE A 176 -8.85 -14.64 -28.93
CA PHE A 176 -7.55 -15.12 -29.39
C PHE A 176 -7.20 -16.51 -28.81
N ILE A 177 -7.74 -16.90 -27.65
CA ILE A 177 -7.55 -18.22 -27.07
C ILE A 177 -8.34 -19.24 -27.88
N ASP A 178 -9.55 -18.92 -28.28
CA ASP A 178 -10.35 -19.77 -29.18
C ASP A 178 -9.62 -19.97 -30.52
N CYS A 179 -9.06 -18.89 -31.08
CA CYS A 179 -8.28 -18.95 -32.32
C CYS A 179 -7.05 -19.86 -32.20
N LEU A 180 -6.32 -19.81 -31.07
CA LEU A 180 -5.17 -20.66 -30.79
C LEU A 180 -5.56 -22.13 -30.63
N LEU A 181 -6.71 -22.40 -29.99
CA LEU A 181 -7.24 -23.76 -29.82
C LEU A 181 -7.60 -24.41 -31.15
N TYR A 182 -8.14 -23.62 -32.11
CA TYR A 182 -8.50 -24.12 -33.45
C TYR A 182 -7.32 -24.18 -34.43
N THR A 183 -6.23 -23.42 -34.20
CA THR A 183 -5.05 -23.40 -35.06
C THR A 183 -3.89 -24.24 -34.56
N SER A 184 -3.89 -24.65 -33.29
CA SER A 184 -2.91 -25.60 -32.75
C SER A 184 -3.29 -27.01 -33.18
N PRO A 185 -2.43 -27.74 -33.94
CA PRO A 185 -2.69 -29.15 -34.22
C PRO A 185 -2.72 -29.90 -32.89
N SER A 186 -3.88 -30.50 -32.60
CA SER A 186 -3.99 -31.44 -31.49
C SER A 186 -3.00 -32.61 -31.71
N PRO A 187 -2.21 -32.98 -30.71
CA PRO A 187 -1.42 -34.22 -30.80
C PRO A 187 -2.32 -35.45 -30.87
#